data_404cd5f70e5e5ee9be61e5c208cc0da0
#
_entry.id   404cd5f70e5e5ee9be61e5c208cc0da0
#
_cell.length_a   1.000
_cell.length_b   1.000
_cell.length_c   1.000
_cell.angle_alpha   90.00
_cell.angle_beta   90.00
_cell.angle_gamma   90.00
#
_symmetry.space_group_name_H-M   'P 1'
#
loop_
_entity.id
_entity.type
_entity.pdbx_description
1 polymer ?
#
loop_
_entity_poly.entity_id
_entity_poly.type
_entity_poly.pdbx_seq_one_letter_code
_entity_poly.pdbx_strand_id
1 'polypeptide(L)'
;MNNLIIDAAKDKIFFKIITDDKSYTNEYINSRENFDKFAILLFKFLEINRIKIKAINNIFINQGPGKFSSIRASIATAKAISLSNNLDIYGFNSDQVIGKNYSKILQLFNKGLIKKNLI
;
A
#
# COMPACT_ATOMS: atom_id res chain seq x y z
N MET A 1 -10.40 -11.06 -5.15
CA MET A 1 -10.06 -10.25 -3.97
C MET A 1 -9.52 -8.90 -4.40
N ASN A 2 -9.75 -7.88 -3.59
CA ASN A 2 -9.26 -6.54 -3.86
C ASN A 2 -8.07 -6.26 -2.94
N ASN A 3 -6.90 -6.07 -3.53
CA ASN A 3 -5.66 -5.91 -2.79
C ASN A 3 -5.12 -4.50 -3.01
N LEU A 4 -4.90 -3.78 -1.91
CA LEU A 4 -4.30 -2.45 -1.95
C LEU A 4 -2.81 -2.57 -1.63
N ILE A 5 -1.97 -2.04 -2.51
CA ILE A 5 -0.53 -2.00 -2.35
C ILE A 5 -0.09 -0.56 -2.16
N ILE A 6 0.67 -0.32 -1.10
CA ILE A 6 1.19 0.99 -0.74
C ILE A 6 2.70 0.90 -0.69
N ASP A 7 3.36 1.72 -1.50
CA ASP A 7 4.82 1.79 -1.52
C ASP A 7 5.26 3.26 -1.46
N ALA A 8 5.74 3.68 -0.30
CA ALA A 8 6.24 5.03 -0.07
C ALA A 8 7.74 5.03 0.26
N ALA A 9 8.45 3.99 -0.11
CA ALA A 9 9.87 3.83 0.25
C ALA A 9 10.83 4.53 -0.70
N LYS A 10 10.39 4.88 -1.90
CA LYS A 10 11.26 5.40 -2.97
C LYS A 10 10.88 6.85 -3.32
N ASP A 11 11.25 7.28 -4.53
CA ASP A 11 11.04 8.66 -4.97
C ASP A 11 9.58 9.03 -5.19
N LYS A 12 8.71 8.05 -5.30
CA LYS A 12 7.28 8.25 -5.46
C LYS A 12 6.51 7.59 -4.34
N ILE A 13 5.42 8.22 -3.94
CA ILE A 13 4.37 7.57 -3.16
C ILE A 13 3.49 6.85 -4.16
N PHE A 14 3.41 5.54 -4.05
CA PHE A 14 2.77 4.69 -5.04
C PHE A 14 1.60 3.94 -4.43
N PHE A 15 0.44 4.04 -5.08
CA PHE A 15 -0.75 3.29 -4.73
C PHE A 15 -1.17 2.41 -5.89
N LYS A 16 -1.49 1.17 -5.59
CA LYS A 16 -2.01 0.24 -6.59
C LYS A 16 -3.10 -0.62 -5.99
N ILE A 17 -4.19 -0.79 -6.72
CA ILE A 17 -5.21 -1.77 -6.38
C ILE A 17 -5.20 -2.83 -7.46
N ILE A 18 -5.09 -4.08 -7.04
CA ILE A 18 -5.17 -5.24 -7.93
C ILE A 18 -6.42 -6.02 -7.56
N THR A 19 -7.34 -6.12 -8.50
CA THR A 19 -8.52 -6.96 -8.39
C THR A 19 -8.31 -8.21 -9.24
N ASP A 20 -9.33 -9.08 -9.34
CA ASP A 20 -9.19 -10.30 -10.13
C ASP A 20 -9.00 -10.04 -11.63
N ASP A 21 -9.54 -8.94 -12.15
CA ASP A 21 -9.52 -8.63 -13.57
C ASP A 21 -8.96 -7.25 -13.92
N LYS A 22 -8.71 -6.40 -12.95
CA LYS A 22 -8.28 -5.02 -13.18
C LYS A 22 -7.19 -4.60 -12.23
N SER A 23 -6.46 -3.53 -12.61
CA SER A 23 -5.58 -2.84 -11.69
C SER A 23 -5.68 -1.33 -11.90
N TYR A 24 -5.53 -0.60 -10.82
CA TYR A 24 -5.56 0.86 -10.79
C TYR A 24 -4.29 1.34 -10.11
N THR A 25 -3.67 2.36 -10.66
CA THR A 25 -2.38 2.86 -10.17
C THR A 25 -2.42 4.38 -10.12
N ASN A 26 -1.83 4.95 -9.07
CA ASN A 26 -1.53 6.36 -9.03
C ASN A 26 -0.25 6.59 -8.24
N GLU A 27 0.47 7.69 -8.56
CA GLU A 27 1.71 8.01 -7.86
C GLU A 27 1.85 9.50 -7.68
N TYR A 28 2.55 9.89 -6.62
CA TYR A 28 2.83 11.27 -6.27
C TYR A 28 4.31 11.39 -5.95
N ILE A 29 4.88 12.57 -6.15
CA ILE A 29 6.26 12.82 -5.73
C ILE A 29 6.35 12.59 -4.22
N ASN A 30 7.36 11.86 -3.76
CA ASN A 30 7.54 11.57 -2.35
C ASN A 30 8.25 12.75 -1.67
N SER A 31 7.54 13.87 -1.55
CA SER A 31 7.96 15.07 -0.87
C SER A 31 7.36 15.13 0.52
N ARG A 32 7.92 15.95 1.40
CA ARG A 32 7.37 16.16 2.73
C ARG A 32 5.93 16.66 2.67
N GLU A 33 5.64 17.59 1.76
CA GLU A 33 4.29 18.08 1.57
C GLU A 33 3.31 16.95 1.29
N ASN A 34 3.70 16.00 0.44
CA ASN A 34 2.82 14.90 0.06
C ASN A 34 2.73 13.84 1.16
N PHE A 35 3.83 13.43 1.79
CA PHE A 35 3.69 12.40 2.81
C PHE A 35 3.05 12.93 4.11
N ASP A 36 3.08 14.25 4.37
CA ASP A 36 2.35 14.83 5.49
C ASP A 36 0.83 14.75 5.31
N LYS A 37 0.35 14.61 4.08
CA LYS A 37 -1.08 14.43 3.78
C LYS A 37 -1.35 13.07 3.14
N PHE A 38 -0.65 12.06 3.61
CA PHE A 38 -0.69 10.72 3.03
C PHE A 38 -2.11 10.15 2.97
N ALA A 39 -2.86 10.25 4.06
CA ALA A 39 -4.22 9.73 4.11
C ALA A 39 -5.13 10.41 3.09
N ILE A 40 -4.99 11.73 2.92
CA ILE A 40 -5.77 12.49 1.94
C ILE A 40 -5.48 11.98 0.53
N LEU A 41 -4.21 11.75 0.20
CA LEU A 41 -3.83 11.24 -1.11
C LEU A 41 -4.38 9.83 -1.35
N LEU A 42 -4.32 8.98 -0.34
CA LEU A 42 -4.84 7.63 -0.45
C LEU A 42 -6.36 7.62 -0.68
N PHE A 43 -7.11 8.40 0.10
CA PHE A 43 -8.56 8.46 -0.07
C PHE A 43 -8.96 9.09 -1.40
N LYS A 44 -8.20 10.06 -1.91
CA LYS A 44 -8.42 10.58 -3.27
C LYS A 44 -8.22 9.50 -4.32
N PHE A 45 -7.20 8.68 -4.18
CA PHE A 45 -6.95 7.57 -5.09
C PHE A 45 -8.13 6.59 -5.11
N LEU A 46 -8.65 6.23 -3.94
CA LEU A 46 -9.81 5.36 -3.85
C LEU A 46 -11.05 6.00 -4.48
N GLU A 47 -11.29 7.27 -4.21
CA GLU A 47 -12.44 8.00 -4.73
C GLU A 47 -12.40 8.12 -6.26
N ILE A 48 -11.25 8.49 -6.83
CA ILE A 48 -11.09 8.62 -8.28
C ILE A 48 -11.41 7.31 -8.99
N ASN A 49 -11.04 6.19 -8.39
CA ASN A 49 -11.26 4.87 -8.96
C ASN A 49 -12.59 4.25 -8.52
N ARG A 50 -13.39 5.00 -7.78
CA ARG A 50 -14.72 4.56 -7.30
C ARG A 50 -14.65 3.27 -6.48
N ILE A 51 -13.62 3.17 -5.64
CA ILE A 51 -13.40 2.01 -4.78
C ILE A 51 -13.64 2.43 -3.34
N LYS A 52 -14.55 1.75 -2.67
CA LYS A 52 -14.82 1.99 -1.25
C LYS A 52 -13.82 1.23 -0.41
N ILE A 53 -13.40 1.82 0.70
CA ILE A 53 -12.47 1.16 1.61
C ILE A 53 -13.00 -0.21 2.09
N LYS A 54 -14.30 -0.33 2.24
CA LYS A 54 -14.95 -1.59 2.64
C LYS A 54 -14.78 -2.71 1.60
N ALA A 55 -14.48 -2.36 0.36
CA ALA A 55 -14.26 -3.34 -0.71
C ALA A 55 -12.84 -3.89 -0.72
N ILE A 56 -11.92 -3.29 0.05
CA ILE A 56 -10.54 -3.74 0.16
C ILE A 56 -10.48 -4.95 1.09
N ASN A 57 -9.81 -6.01 0.66
CA ASN A 57 -9.66 -7.23 1.44
C ASN A 57 -8.32 -7.28 2.18
N ASN A 58 -7.24 -6.85 1.53
CA ASN A 58 -5.90 -6.88 2.10
C ASN A 58 -5.15 -5.61 1.77
N ILE A 59 -4.30 -5.18 2.71
CA ILE A 59 -3.37 -4.07 2.50
C ILE A 59 -1.95 -4.62 2.56
N PHE A 60 -1.16 -4.34 1.54
CA PHE A 60 0.27 -4.68 1.47
C PHE A 60 1.06 -3.40 1.51
N ILE A 61 2.02 -3.31 2.43
CA ILE A 61 2.76 -2.07 2.65
C ILE A 61 4.25 -2.32 2.65
N ASN A 62 4.99 -1.45 1.94
CA ASN A 62 6.45 -1.51 1.94
C ASN A 62 6.98 -1.00 3.28
N GLN A 63 7.74 -1.86 3.97
CA GLN A 63 8.33 -1.57 5.27
C GLN A 63 9.78 -1.09 5.16
N GLY A 64 10.31 -0.97 3.94
CA GLY A 64 11.66 -0.52 3.71
C GLY A 64 12.60 -1.62 3.22
N PRO A 65 13.88 -1.33 3.12
CA PRO A 65 14.52 -0.04 3.39
C PRO A 65 14.12 1.05 2.39
N GLY A 66 14.23 2.30 2.81
CA GLY A 66 13.91 3.45 1.97
C GLY A 66 13.70 4.72 2.78
N LYS A 67 12.89 5.64 2.26
CA LYS A 67 12.62 6.93 2.89
C LYS A 67 11.84 6.75 4.19
N PHE A 68 12.52 6.95 5.29
CA PHE A 68 12.05 6.64 6.63
C PHE A 68 10.75 7.35 7.00
N SER A 69 10.67 8.67 6.78
CA SER A 69 9.51 9.45 7.19
C SER A 69 8.25 9.08 6.42
N SER A 70 8.36 8.87 5.11
CA SER A 70 7.23 8.50 4.30
C SER A 70 6.79 7.04 4.54
N ILE A 71 7.73 6.14 4.81
CA ILE A 71 7.40 4.77 5.21
C ILE A 71 6.58 4.79 6.50
N ARG A 72 7.02 5.57 7.50
CA ARG A 72 6.29 5.68 8.78
C ARG A 72 4.91 6.27 8.60
N ALA A 73 4.78 7.32 7.78
CA ALA A 73 3.47 7.92 7.49
C ALA A 73 2.53 6.90 6.83
N SER A 74 3.06 6.12 5.90
CA SER A 74 2.27 5.09 5.20
C SER A 74 1.82 3.98 6.14
N ILE A 75 2.69 3.52 7.01
CA ILE A 75 2.37 2.47 7.98
C ILE A 75 1.31 2.97 8.98
N ALA A 76 1.46 4.20 9.48
CA ALA A 76 0.50 4.78 10.42
C ALA A 76 -0.90 4.89 9.79
N THR A 77 -0.96 5.35 8.54
CA THR A 77 -2.23 5.45 7.80
C THR A 77 -2.86 4.08 7.59
N ALA A 78 -2.06 3.11 7.15
CA ALA A 78 -2.55 1.75 6.91
C ALA A 78 -3.07 1.11 8.20
N LYS A 79 -2.40 1.31 9.32
CA LYS A 79 -2.86 0.79 10.62
C LYS A 79 -4.18 1.40 11.05
N ALA A 80 -4.34 2.72 10.88
CA ALA A 80 -5.59 3.40 11.21
C ALA A 80 -6.75 2.83 10.39
N ILE A 81 -6.54 2.63 9.09
CA ILE A 81 -7.54 2.04 8.20
C ILE A 81 -7.84 0.59 8.60
N SER A 82 -6.82 -0.18 8.90
CA SER A 82 -6.95 -1.58 9.33
C SER A 82 -7.82 -1.69 10.58
N LEU A 83 -7.56 -0.87 11.59
CA LEU A 83 -8.32 -0.88 12.83
C LEU A 83 -9.77 -0.46 12.62
N SER A 84 -10.01 0.56 11.80
CA SER A 84 -11.35 1.09 11.56
C SER A 84 -12.21 0.16 10.72
N ASN A 85 -11.60 -0.65 9.86
CA ASN A 85 -12.31 -1.46 8.88
C ASN A 85 -12.08 -2.96 9.04
N ASN A 86 -11.40 -3.37 10.10
CA ASN A 86 -11.09 -4.77 10.38
C ASN A 86 -10.39 -5.47 9.20
N LEU A 87 -9.36 -4.81 8.68
CA LEU A 87 -8.54 -5.33 7.57
C LEU A 87 -7.19 -5.79 8.10
N ASP A 88 -6.64 -6.80 7.45
CA ASP A 88 -5.27 -7.25 7.72
C ASP A 88 -4.26 -6.44 6.90
N ILE A 89 -3.13 -6.15 7.52
CA ILE A 89 -2.00 -5.52 6.86
C ILE A 89 -0.87 -6.54 6.74
N TYR A 90 -0.27 -6.60 5.56
CA TYR A 90 0.88 -7.45 5.28
C TYR A 90 2.06 -6.57 4.89
N GLY A 91 3.26 -6.90 5.41
CA GLY A 91 4.46 -6.14 5.12
C GLY A 91 5.31 -6.81 4.04
N PHE A 92 5.86 -6.01 3.15
CA PHE A 92 6.90 -6.47 2.23
C PHE A 92 8.10 -5.54 2.29
N ASN A 93 9.22 -5.98 1.74
CA ASN A 93 10.46 -5.21 1.72
C ASN A 93 10.74 -4.72 0.32
N SER A 94 11.51 -3.64 0.22
CA SER A 94 11.85 -3.04 -1.07
C SER A 94 12.55 -4.01 -2.02
N ASP A 95 13.34 -4.95 -1.49
CA ASP A 95 14.06 -5.93 -2.30
C ASP A 95 13.14 -7.04 -2.85
N GLN A 96 11.92 -7.14 -2.38
CA GLN A 96 10.95 -8.11 -2.89
C GLN A 96 10.21 -7.59 -4.14
N VAL A 97 10.43 -6.33 -4.50
CA VAL A 97 9.83 -5.71 -5.68
C VAL A 97 10.92 -5.16 -6.57
N ILE A 98 11.12 -5.75 -7.74
CA ILE A 98 12.08 -5.26 -8.73
C ILE A 98 11.30 -4.42 -9.74
N GLY A 99 11.72 -3.16 -9.91
CA GLY A 99 10.98 -2.20 -10.71
C GLY A 99 9.62 -1.93 -10.07
N LYS A 100 8.57 -2.00 -10.87
CA LYS A 100 7.19 -1.81 -10.38
C LYS A 100 6.37 -3.10 -10.48
N ASN A 101 7.03 -4.24 -10.34
CA ASN A 101 6.35 -5.54 -10.45
C ASN A 101 5.70 -5.93 -9.12
N TYR A 102 4.63 -5.24 -8.78
CA TYR A 102 3.90 -5.47 -7.52
C TYR A 102 3.04 -6.73 -7.54
N SER A 103 2.76 -7.29 -8.70
CA SER A 103 2.05 -8.58 -8.76
C SER A 103 2.85 -9.70 -8.12
N LYS A 104 4.18 -9.56 -8.03
CA LYS A 104 5.03 -10.51 -7.31
C LYS A 104 4.67 -10.58 -5.83
N ILE A 105 4.23 -9.48 -5.23
CA ILE A 105 3.81 -9.46 -3.81
C ILE A 105 2.65 -10.43 -3.60
N LEU A 106 1.68 -10.44 -4.52
CA LEU A 106 0.55 -11.36 -4.42
C LEU A 106 0.98 -12.81 -4.60
N GLN A 107 1.96 -13.08 -5.47
CA GLN A 107 2.52 -14.41 -5.62
C GLN A 107 3.18 -14.88 -4.34
N LEU A 108 3.99 -14.01 -3.70
CA LEU A 108 4.64 -14.31 -2.44
C LEU A 108 3.62 -14.53 -1.33
N PHE A 109 2.59 -13.70 -1.28
CA PHE A 109 1.50 -13.84 -0.31
C PHE A 109 0.79 -15.19 -0.45
N ASN A 110 0.47 -15.59 -1.67
CA ASN A 110 -0.17 -16.86 -1.93
C ASN A 110 0.68 -18.06 -1.54
N LYS A 111 2.01 -17.89 -1.52
CA LYS A 111 2.95 -18.91 -1.07
C LYS A 111 3.22 -18.86 0.43
N GLY A 112 2.56 -17.98 1.17
CA GLY A 112 2.79 -17.81 2.62
C GLY A 112 4.10 -17.12 2.97
N LEU A 113 4.72 -16.40 2.03
CA LEU A 113 6.02 -15.76 2.23
C LEU A 113 5.93 -14.28 2.62
N ILE A 114 4.73 -13.72 2.69
CA ILE A 114 4.48 -12.37 3.19
C ILE A 114 3.78 -12.47 4.53
N LYS A 115 4.36 -11.85 5.54
CA LYS A 115 3.87 -11.95 6.91
C LYS A 115 2.89 -10.83 7.24
N LYS A 116 1.92 -11.17 8.06
CA LYS A 116 1.00 -10.20 8.62
C LYS A 116 1.75 -9.22 9.50
N ASN A 117 1.43 -7.93 9.37
CA ASN A 117 1.97 -6.89 10.23
C ASN A 117 1.07 -6.80 11.46
N LEU A 118 1.62 -7.15 12.61
CA LEU A 118 0.87 -7.21 13.89
C LEU A 118 1.03 -5.96 14.76
N ILE A 119 1.81 -5.00 14.31
CA ILE A 119 2.09 -3.83 15.15
C ILE A 119 1.09 -2.73 14.93
#